data_4d5cbb0b5d366a4213148169cbfbeb18
#
_entry.id   4d5cbb0b5d366a4213148169cbfbeb18
#
_cell.length_a   1.000
_cell.length_b   1.000
_cell.length_c   1.000
_cell.angle_alpha   90.00
_cell.angle_beta   90.00
_cell.angle_gamma   90.00
#
_symmetry.space_group_name_H-M   'P 1'
#
loop_
_entity.id
_entity.type
_entity.pdbx_description
1 polymer ?
#
loop_
_entity_poly.entity_id
_entity_poly.type
_entity_poly.pdbx_seq_one_letter_code
_entity_poly.pdbx_strand_id
1 'polypeptide(L)'
;APQTDELFKAESKISLLTNTDFDWSGAHSVKLYKISTTPLNDYSRNRSTAPEDSSESLSRYGQLLDLNATTEELLLKHDRSFIFNVDKLDSDETQGQLEAGTALARELREVVIPEVDTNVYTVMTTGAGHKPAAAALTKSNIYAAILAASQALDDAEVPETERALVVTPATYAILKQAVEFDHTEIGAEMRARGVVAMLDGAAVVKVPSARLP
;
A
#
# COMPACT_ATOMS: atom_id res chain seq x y z
N ALA A 1 6.08 -5.17 22.27
CA ALA A 1 7.30 -5.92 22.51
C ALA A 1 7.98 -6.31 21.20
N PRO A 2 9.34 -6.32 21.10
CA PRO A 2 10.04 -6.51 19.82
C PRO A 2 9.70 -7.83 19.11
N GLN A 3 9.49 -8.93 19.84
CA GLN A 3 9.11 -10.22 19.25
C GLN A 3 7.74 -10.21 18.55
N THR A 4 6.79 -9.44 19.04
CA THR A 4 5.47 -9.30 18.41
C THR A 4 5.55 -8.53 17.10
N ASP A 5 6.40 -7.49 17.04
CA ASP A 5 6.65 -6.70 15.84
C ASP A 5 7.36 -7.50 14.75
N GLU A 6 8.34 -8.32 15.13
CA GLU A 6 9.05 -9.19 14.19
C GLU A 6 8.12 -10.23 13.57
N LEU A 7 7.28 -10.88 14.38
CA LEU A 7 6.32 -11.86 13.91
C LEU A 7 5.27 -11.21 13.01
N PHE A 8 4.77 -10.04 13.38
CA PHE A 8 3.82 -9.28 12.57
C PHE A 8 4.41 -8.94 11.20
N LYS A 9 5.60 -8.35 11.16
CA LYS A 9 6.28 -7.99 9.91
C LYS A 9 6.55 -9.19 9.00
N ALA A 10 6.86 -10.35 9.59
CA ALA A 10 7.13 -11.55 8.80
C ALA A 10 5.89 -12.19 8.16
N GLU A 11 4.72 -12.09 8.79
CA GLU A 11 3.51 -12.80 8.36
C GLU A 11 2.44 -11.90 7.74
N SER A 12 2.45 -10.60 8.01
CA SER A 12 1.53 -9.64 7.39
C SER A 12 1.80 -9.48 5.89
N LYS A 13 0.74 -9.35 5.11
CA LYS A 13 0.82 -9.16 3.65
C LYS A 13 0.76 -7.70 3.22
N ILE A 14 0.68 -6.78 4.18
CA ILE A 14 0.64 -5.33 3.93
C ILE A 14 2.02 -4.65 4.01
N SER A 15 3.05 -5.34 4.47
CA SER A 15 4.38 -4.76 4.71
C SER A 15 5.04 -4.12 3.48
N LEU A 16 4.66 -4.58 2.27
CA LEU A 16 5.11 -3.99 0.99
C LEU A 16 4.23 -2.83 0.52
N LEU A 17 3.09 -2.60 1.17
CA LEU A 17 2.08 -1.62 0.75
C LEU A 17 1.98 -0.43 1.69
N THR A 18 2.55 -0.54 2.88
CA THR A 18 2.49 0.50 3.91
C THR A 18 3.89 0.97 4.25
N ASN A 19 4.03 2.26 4.45
CA ASN A 19 5.25 2.81 4.98
C ASN A 19 5.21 2.82 6.52
N THR A 20 6.38 2.83 7.15
CA THR A 20 6.55 2.84 8.61
C THR A 20 7.26 4.11 9.08
N ASP A 21 7.20 5.19 8.30
CA ASP A 21 7.96 6.42 8.54
C ASP A 21 7.42 7.24 9.72
N PHE A 22 6.20 6.92 10.18
CA PHE A 22 5.55 7.64 11.27
C PHE A 22 5.59 6.85 12.57
N ASP A 23 6.06 7.50 13.63
CA ASP A 23 6.00 6.97 14.99
C ASP A 23 4.64 7.33 15.63
N TRP A 24 3.83 6.31 15.88
CA TRP A 24 2.52 6.41 16.54
C TRP A 24 2.60 6.16 18.05
N SER A 25 3.80 6.13 18.61
CA SER A 25 4.01 5.83 20.03
C SER A 25 3.32 6.85 20.94
N GLY A 26 2.18 6.48 21.49
CA GLY A 26 1.40 7.29 22.42
C GLY A 26 0.62 8.47 21.80
N ALA A 27 0.56 8.58 20.47
CA ALA A 27 -0.16 9.63 19.78
C ALA A 27 -1.47 9.15 19.18
N HIS A 28 -2.57 9.88 19.38
CA HIS A 28 -3.84 9.64 18.69
C HIS A 28 -3.91 10.30 17.31
N SER A 29 -3.06 11.28 17.05
CA SER A 29 -2.97 11.96 15.76
C SER A 29 -1.53 12.32 15.42
N VAL A 30 -1.23 12.26 14.13
CA VAL A 30 0.05 12.71 13.55
C VAL A 30 -0.23 13.82 12.55
N LYS A 31 0.51 14.92 12.63
CA LYS A 31 0.41 16.04 11.70
C LYS A 31 1.46 15.93 10.62
N LEU A 32 1.01 15.89 9.38
CA LEU A 32 1.83 15.91 8.18
C LEU A 32 1.90 17.34 7.64
N TYR A 33 3.11 17.80 7.35
CA TYR A 33 3.32 19.08 6.67
C TYR A 33 3.48 18.81 5.17
N LYS A 34 2.56 19.34 4.37
CA LYS A 34 2.63 19.34 2.91
C LYS A 34 3.12 20.71 2.44
N ILE A 35 4.26 20.72 1.76
CA ILE A 35 4.78 21.93 1.14
C ILE A 35 4.13 22.06 -0.23
N SER A 36 3.50 23.21 -0.50
CA SER A 36 2.91 23.48 -1.81
C SER A 36 4.01 23.75 -2.86
N THR A 37 3.77 23.33 -4.08
CA THR A 37 4.61 23.68 -5.23
C THR A 37 4.13 25.00 -5.84
N THR A 38 5.05 25.78 -6.41
CA THR A 38 4.71 26.97 -7.16
C THR A 38 4.70 26.66 -8.66
N PRO A 39 3.75 27.21 -9.45
CA PRO A 39 3.75 27.05 -10.88
C PRO A 39 4.96 27.75 -11.53
N LEU A 40 5.34 27.26 -12.70
CA LEU A 40 6.36 27.91 -13.49
C LEU A 40 5.77 29.19 -14.13
N ASN A 41 6.54 30.26 -14.08
CA ASN A 41 6.20 31.53 -14.74
C ASN A 41 7.04 31.68 -16.02
N ASP A 42 6.49 32.36 -17.01
CA ASP A 42 7.24 32.71 -18.21
C ASP A 42 8.33 33.73 -17.89
N TYR A 43 9.56 33.43 -18.32
CA TYR A 43 10.66 34.36 -18.18
C TYR A 43 10.53 35.50 -19.17
N SER A 44 10.32 36.73 -18.71
CA SER A 44 10.23 37.90 -19.56
C SER A 44 11.59 38.57 -19.75
N ARG A 45 12.11 38.62 -20.99
CA ARG A 45 13.30 39.39 -21.32
C ARG A 45 13.04 40.90 -21.34
N ASN A 46 11.78 41.30 -21.55
CA ASN A 46 11.39 42.71 -21.62
C ASN A 46 10.56 43.09 -20.38
N ARG A 47 11.06 44.01 -19.60
CA ARG A 47 10.45 44.53 -18.39
C ARG A 47 9.19 45.41 -18.65
N SER A 48 9.01 45.82 -19.91
CA SER A 48 7.99 46.79 -20.33
C SER A 48 6.61 46.20 -20.59
N THR A 49 6.43 44.89 -20.49
CA THR A 49 5.16 44.20 -20.80
C THR A 49 4.32 43.84 -19.58
N ALA A 50 4.70 44.31 -18.39
CA ALA A 50 3.80 44.18 -17.23
C ALA A 50 2.60 45.15 -17.39
N PRO A 51 1.36 44.72 -17.08
CA PRO A 51 0.21 45.62 -17.08
C PRO A 51 0.45 46.78 -16.11
N GLU A 52 0.18 48.00 -16.53
CA GLU A 52 0.42 49.24 -15.79
C GLU A 52 -0.31 49.34 -14.45
N ASP A 53 -1.25 48.43 -14.19
CA ASP A 53 -2.12 48.43 -12.99
C ASP A 53 -1.81 47.35 -11.96
N SER A 54 -0.69 46.64 -12.08
CA SER A 54 -0.26 45.66 -11.06
C SER A 54 0.72 46.31 -10.11
N SER A 55 0.33 46.45 -8.83
CA SER A 55 1.20 46.73 -7.68
C SER A 55 2.25 45.60 -7.47
N GLU A 56 2.32 44.68 -8.42
CA GLU A 56 3.18 43.52 -8.42
C GLU A 56 4.57 43.87 -8.94
N SER A 57 5.55 43.45 -8.21
CA SER A 57 6.98 43.66 -8.53
C SER A 57 7.25 43.24 -9.98
N LEU A 58 7.77 44.16 -10.78
CA LEU A 58 8.26 43.97 -12.16
C LEU A 58 9.47 43.02 -12.18
N SER A 59 9.24 41.75 -11.84
CA SER A 59 10.25 40.73 -11.86
C SER A 59 10.29 40.04 -13.23
N ARG A 60 11.49 39.83 -13.77
CA ARG A 60 11.68 39.02 -14.99
C ARG A 60 11.32 37.55 -14.79
N TYR A 61 11.22 37.11 -13.54
CA TYR A 61 10.97 35.73 -13.12
C TYR A 61 9.50 35.46 -12.77
N GLY A 62 8.61 36.43 -12.98
CA GLY A 62 7.20 36.34 -12.60
C GLY A 62 6.92 36.84 -11.18
N GLN A 63 5.78 36.47 -10.66
CA GLN A 63 5.32 36.87 -9.32
C GLN A 63 6.05 36.08 -8.25
N LEU A 64 6.48 36.78 -7.19
CA LEU A 64 7.02 36.14 -6.01
C LEU A 64 5.86 35.52 -5.21
N LEU A 65 5.82 34.22 -5.12
CA LEU A 65 4.85 33.48 -4.33
C LEU A 65 5.54 32.88 -3.09
N ASP A 66 4.93 33.05 -1.93
CA ASP A 66 5.41 32.39 -0.73
C ASP A 66 5.10 30.89 -0.75
N LEU A 67 6.08 30.09 -0.34
CA LEU A 67 5.90 28.67 -0.13
C LEU A 67 5.00 28.46 1.11
N ASN A 68 3.76 28.06 0.88
CA ASN A 68 2.83 27.75 1.94
C ASN A 68 2.93 26.27 2.31
N ALA A 69 3.00 25.99 3.61
CA ALA A 69 2.87 24.65 4.15
C ALA A 69 1.43 24.44 4.64
N THR A 70 0.75 23.43 4.12
CA THR A 70 -0.52 22.97 4.66
C THR A 70 -0.30 21.78 5.59
N THR A 71 -1.06 21.72 6.66
CA THR A 71 -1.01 20.59 7.60
C THR A 71 -2.20 19.67 7.36
N GLU A 72 -1.92 18.37 7.23
CA GLU A 72 -2.93 17.32 7.25
C GLU A 72 -2.82 16.55 8.56
N GLU A 73 -3.93 16.32 9.24
CA GLU A 73 -3.97 15.56 10.47
C GLU A 73 -4.46 14.14 10.18
N LEU A 74 -3.60 13.15 10.45
CA LEU A 74 -3.94 11.75 10.42
C LEU A 74 -4.41 11.30 11.79
N LEU A 75 -5.65 10.84 11.89
CA LEU A 75 -6.24 10.32 13.13
C LEU A 75 -6.13 8.79 13.16
N LEU A 76 -5.77 8.25 14.31
CA LEU A 76 -5.84 6.82 14.58
C LEU A 76 -7.33 6.43 14.69
N LYS A 77 -7.86 5.73 13.67
CA LYS A 77 -9.27 5.34 13.59
C LYS A 77 -9.56 3.96 14.14
N HIS A 78 -8.57 3.08 14.15
CA HIS A 78 -8.66 1.73 14.67
C HIS A 78 -7.75 1.56 15.88
N ASP A 79 -8.37 1.44 17.05
CA ASP A 79 -7.69 1.16 18.31
C ASP A 79 -8.38 -0.07 18.92
N ARG A 80 -7.70 -1.21 18.88
CA ARG A 80 -8.21 -2.49 19.37
C ARG A 80 -7.21 -3.15 20.29
N SER A 81 -7.73 -3.79 21.32
CA SER A 81 -6.94 -4.54 22.30
C SER A 81 -7.49 -5.93 22.48
N PHE A 82 -6.64 -6.85 22.87
CA PHE A 82 -7.05 -8.16 23.36
C PHE A 82 -6.43 -8.40 24.73
N ILE A 83 -7.09 -9.23 25.52
CA ILE A 83 -6.61 -9.65 26.84
C ILE A 83 -6.93 -11.13 27.02
N PHE A 84 -5.98 -11.90 27.47
CA PHE A 84 -6.19 -13.26 27.94
C PHE A 84 -5.43 -13.49 29.24
N ASN A 85 -5.94 -14.39 30.06
CA ASN A 85 -5.28 -14.83 31.29
C ASN A 85 -4.90 -16.30 31.16
N VAL A 86 -3.70 -16.64 31.59
CA VAL A 86 -3.24 -18.04 31.68
C VAL A 86 -3.04 -18.35 33.15
N ASP A 87 -3.86 -19.27 33.68
CA ASP A 87 -3.69 -19.76 35.04
C ASP A 87 -2.47 -20.66 35.12
N LYS A 88 -1.70 -20.54 36.20
CA LYS A 88 -0.49 -21.34 36.39
C LYS A 88 -0.82 -22.82 36.55
N LEU A 89 -1.93 -23.18 37.19
CA LEU A 89 -2.35 -24.57 37.37
C LEU A 89 -2.71 -25.20 36.02
N ASP A 90 -3.43 -24.47 35.17
CA ASP A 90 -3.79 -24.93 33.82
C ASP A 90 -2.53 -25.11 32.95
N SER A 91 -1.53 -24.24 33.10
CA SER A 91 -0.23 -24.39 32.41
C SER A 91 0.52 -25.63 32.86
N ASP A 92 0.52 -25.92 34.14
CA ASP A 92 1.20 -27.11 34.72
C ASP A 92 0.45 -28.40 34.32
N GLU A 93 -0.89 -28.41 34.32
CA GLU A 93 -1.69 -29.57 33.92
C GLU A 93 -1.60 -29.87 32.43
N THR A 94 -1.42 -28.87 31.58
CA THR A 94 -1.26 -29.03 30.12
C THR A 94 0.17 -29.29 29.69
N GLN A 95 1.09 -29.51 30.61
CA GLN A 95 2.52 -29.75 30.33
C GLN A 95 3.17 -28.62 29.49
N GLY A 96 2.77 -27.35 29.74
CA GLY A 96 3.32 -26.21 29.07
C GLY A 96 2.69 -25.91 27.66
N GLN A 97 1.65 -26.63 27.25
CA GLN A 97 0.95 -26.30 25.99
C GLN A 97 0.21 -24.95 26.06
N LEU A 98 -0.22 -24.55 27.24
CA LEU A 98 -0.80 -23.23 27.53
C LEU A 98 0.26 -22.21 27.97
N GLU A 99 1.42 -22.22 27.32
CA GLU A 99 2.44 -21.21 27.56
C GLU A 99 2.00 -19.86 26.97
N ALA A 100 2.13 -18.79 27.75
CA ALA A 100 1.69 -17.44 27.35
C ALA A 100 2.34 -16.96 26.05
N GLY A 101 3.61 -17.34 25.79
CA GLY A 101 4.32 -17.02 24.55
C GLY A 101 3.72 -17.67 23.32
N THR A 102 3.38 -18.96 23.42
CA THR A 102 2.77 -19.73 22.34
C THR A 102 1.34 -19.24 22.07
N ALA A 103 0.55 -18.97 23.14
CA ALA A 103 -0.78 -18.42 23.01
C ALA A 103 -0.75 -17.03 22.34
N LEU A 104 0.18 -16.16 22.72
CA LEU A 104 0.36 -14.84 22.11
C LEU A 104 0.72 -14.94 20.62
N ALA A 105 1.66 -15.81 20.27
CA ALA A 105 2.06 -16.00 18.87
C ALA A 105 0.90 -16.49 18.01
N ARG A 106 0.07 -17.37 18.55
CA ARG A 106 -1.13 -17.87 17.89
C ARG A 106 -2.18 -16.78 17.72
N GLU A 107 -2.46 -15.98 18.76
CA GLU A 107 -3.40 -14.86 18.70
C GLU A 107 -2.97 -13.82 17.64
N LEU A 108 -1.70 -13.48 17.58
CA LEU A 108 -1.17 -12.58 16.56
C LEU A 108 -1.40 -13.13 15.15
N ARG A 109 -1.11 -14.41 14.92
CA ARG A 109 -1.19 -15.04 13.60
C ARG A 109 -2.62 -15.25 13.14
N GLU A 110 -3.50 -15.72 14.03
CA GLU A 110 -4.85 -16.17 13.67
C GLU A 110 -5.89 -15.03 13.74
N VAL A 111 -5.66 -14.01 14.57
CA VAL A 111 -6.63 -12.93 14.82
C VAL A 111 -6.10 -11.57 14.42
N VAL A 112 -5.00 -11.12 14.99
CA VAL A 112 -4.55 -9.73 14.82
C VAL A 112 -4.09 -9.45 13.39
N ILE A 113 -3.23 -10.29 12.82
CA ILE A 113 -2.71 -10.10 11.46
C ILE A 113 -3.83 -10.13 10.42
N PRO A 114 -4.75 -11.11 10.40
CA PRO A 114 -5.87 -11.10 9.47
C PRO A 114 -6.77 -9.88 9.59
N GLU A 115 -7.02 -9.38 10.79
CA GLU A 115 -7.86 -8.21 11.02
C GLU A 115 -7.19 -6.94 10.52
N VAL A 116 -5.91 -6.74 10.83
CA VAL A 116 -5.16 -5.57 10.36
C VAL A 116 -5.05 -5.58 8.84
N ASP A 117 -4.69 -6.71 8.22
CA ASP A 117 -4.62 -6.85 6.77
C ASP A 117 -5.98 -6.50 6.12
N THR A 118 -7.08 -7.06 6.63
CA THR A 118 -8.43 -6.82 6.09
C THR A 118 -8.83 -5.35 6.21
N ASN A 119 -8.53 -4.70 7.34
CA ASN A 119 -8.80 -3.29 7.52
C ASN A 119 -8.03 -2.42 6.53
N VAL A 120 -6.73 -2.68 6.35
CA VAL A 120 -5.87 -1.92 5.42
C VAL A 120 -6.37 -2.09 3.99
N TYR A 121 -6.66 -3.32 3.53
CA TYR A 121 -7.19 -3.54 2.19
C TYR A 121 -8.56 -2.89 1.99
N THR A 122 -9.43 -2.90 3.00
CA THR A 122 -10.72 -2.21 2.94
C THR A 122 -10.54 -0.70 2.79
N VAL A 123 -9.64 -0.10 3.55
CA VAL A 123 -9.33 1.34 3.44
C VAL A 123 -8.75 1.68 2.07
N MET A 124 -7.80 0.88 1.57
CA MET A 124 -7.19 1.07 0.25
C MET A 124 -8.21 0.97 -0.87
N THR A 125 -9.05 -0.06 -0.88
CA THR A 125 -10.07 -0.25 -1.92
C THR A 125 -11.18 0.80 -1.86
N THR A 126 -11.57 1.22 -0.65
CA THR A 126 -12.57 2.27 -0.47
C THR A 126 -12.03 3.64 -0.90
N GLY A 127 -10.77 3.94 -0.59
CA GLY A 127 -10.10 5.19 -0.92
C GLY A 127 -9.50 5.25 -2.34
N ALA A 128 -9.55 4.16 -3.12
CA ALA A 128 -8.93 4.12 -4.44
C ALA A 128 -9.53 5.18 -5.38
N GLY A 129 -8.68 5.97 -6.02
CA GLY A 129 -9.07 7.02 -6.97
C GLY A 129 -9.60 6.47 -8.30
N HIS A 130 -9.09 5.31 -8.75
CA HIS A 130 -9.56 4.63 -9.96
C HIS A 130 -10.18 3.28 -9.58
N LYS A 131 -11.44 3.10 -9.95
CA LYS A 131 -12.21 1.87 -9.69
C LYS A 131 -12.87 1.43 -10.99
N PRO A 132 -12.21 0.55 -11.78
CA PRO A 132 -12.80 0.02 -12.99
C PRO A 132 -14.05 -0.81 -12.67
N ALA A 133 -14.94 -0.94 -13.66
CA ALA A 133 -16.09 -1.82 -13.52
C ALA A 133 -15.66 -3.27 -13.28
N ALA A 134 -16.37 -3.97 -12.40
CA ALA A 134 -16.11 -5.38 -12.13
C ALA A 134 -16.27 -6.22 -13.40
N ALA A 135 -15.25 -7.00 -13.72
CA ALA A 135 -15.26 -7.92 -14.86
C ALA A 135 -14.76 -9.30 -14.43
N ALA A 136 -15.31 -10.35 -15.03
CA ALA A 136 -14.83 -11.70 -14.80
C ALA A 136 -13.43 -11.86 -15.42
N LEU A 137 -12.46 -12.23 -14.59
CA LEU A 137 -11.09 -12.49 -15.04
C LEU A 137 -10.99 -13.91 -15.57
N THR A 138 -10.38 -14.04 -16.74
CA THR A 138 -10.08 -15.29 -17.43
C THR A 138 -8.61 -15.29 -17.85
N LYS A 139 -8.08 -16.45 -18.22
CA LYS A 139 -6.69 -16.55 -18.70
C LYS A 139 -6.40 -15.71 -19.96
N SER A 140 -7.43 -15.36 -20.74
CA SER A 140 -7.26 -14.56 -21.97
C SER A 140 -7.34 -13.05 -21.76
N ASN A 141 -7.93 -12.59 -20.65
CA ASN A 141 -8.10 -11.14 -20.40
C ASN A 141 -7.34 -10.61 -19.18
N ILE A 142 -6.81 -11.48 -18.32
CA ILE A 142 -6.17 -11.08 -17.06
C ILE A 142 -4.94 -10.18 -17.31
N TYR A 143 -4.14 -10.51 -18.30
CA TYR A 143 -2.95 -9.72 -18.63
C TYR A 143 -3.33 -8.33 -19.15
N ALA A 144 -4.31 -8.27 -20.06
CA ALA A 144 -4.83 -6.99 -20.55
C ALA A 144 -5.45 -6.13 -19.43
N ALA A 145 -6.11 -6.75 -18.45
CA ALA A 145 -6.64 -6.04 -17.30
C ALA A 145 -5.53 -5.45 -16.40
N ILE A 146 -4.43 -6.17 -16.23
CA ILE A 146 -3.27 -5.69 -15.47
C ILE A 146 -2.58 -4.53 -16.20
N LEU A 147 -2.37 -4.67 -17.51
CA LEU A 147 -1.79 -3.57 -18.32
C LEU A 147 -2.67 -2.33 -18.29
N ALA A 148 -4.01 -2.47 -18.35
CA ALA A 148 -4.91 -1.33 -18.23
C ALA A 148 -4.84 -0.64 -16.86
N ALA A 149 -4.62 -1.42 -15.78
CA ALA A 149 -4.42 -0.84 -14.46
C ALA A 149 -3.06 -0.12 -14.35
N SER A 150 -1.99 -0.70 -14.94
CA SER A 150 -0.68 -0.06 -15.02
C SER A 150 -0.75 1.25 -15.82
N GLN A 151 -1.40 1.22 -16.99
CA GLN A 151 -1.63 2.43 -17.80
C GLN A 151 -2.36 3.52 -17.01
N ALA A 152 -3.38 3.18 -16.22
CA ALA A 152 -4.11 4.16 -15.43
C ALA A 152 -3.23 4.84 -14.35
N LEU A 153 -2.23 4.12 -13.82
CA LEU A 153 -1.25 4.70 -12.90
C LEU A 153 -0.24 5.59 -13.65
N ASP A 154 0.18 5.19 -14.86
CA ASP A 154 1.10 5.96 -15.69
C ASP A 154 0.45 7.27 -16.16
N ASP A 155 -0.80 7.20 -16.60
CA ASP A 155 -1.59 8.39 -17.00
C ASP A 155 -1.82 9.36 -15.81
N ALA A 156 -1.79 8.84 -14.58
CA ALA A 156 -1.86 9.62 -13.35
C ALA A 156 -0.48 10.09 -12.82
N GLU A 157 0.60 9.90 -13.62
CA GLU A 157 1.99 10.25 -13.26
C GLU A 157 2.47 9.63 -11.93
N VAL A 158 1.95 8.43 -11.57
CA VAL A 158 2.40 7.71 -10.39
C VAL A 158 3.77 7.07 -10.67
N PRO A 159 4.78 7.22 -9.79
CA PRO A 159 6.08 6.60 -9.98
C PRO A 159 5.99 5.09 -10.26
N GLU A 160 6.84 4.58 -11.15
CA GLU A 160 6.89 3.15 -11.48
C GLU A 160 7.54 2.30 -10.37
N THR A 161 8.26 2.95 -9.46
CA THR A 161 8.93 2.27 -8.35
C THR A 161 7.96 1.88 -7.26
N GLU A 162 8.21 0.74 -6.61
CA GLU A 162 7.45 0.25 -5.44
C GLU A 162 5.97 -0.04 -5.71
N ARG A 163 5.59 -0.28 -6.98
CA ARG A 163 4.24 -0.75 -7.30
C ARG A 163 4.05 -2.18 -6.83
N ALA A 164 2.86 -2.48 -6.31
CA ALA A 164 2.47 -3.80 -5.88
C ALA A 164 1.13 -4.22 -6.49
N LEU A 165 1.06 -5.47 -6.94
CA LEU A 165 -0.14 -6.10 -7.47
C LEU A 165 -0.67 -7.10 -6.44
N VAL A 166 -1.76 -6.76 -5.77
CA VAL A 166 -2.40 -7.63 -4.79
C VAL A 166 -3.44 -8.52 -5.47
N VAL A 167 -3.31 -9.82 -5.30
CA VAL A 167 -4.18 -10.80 -5.96
C VAL A 167 -4.66 -11.88 -5.01
N THR A 168 -5.89 -12.38 -5.26
CA THR A 168 -6.39 -13.56 -4.57
C THR A 168 -5.71 -14.83 -5.08
N PRO A 169 -5.73 -15.95 -4.33
CA PRO A 169 -5.21 -17.24 -4.81
C PRO A 169 -5.87 -17.73 -6.10
N ALA A 170 -7.16 -17.45 -6.28
CA ALA A 170 -7.90 -17.80 -7.50
C ALA A 170 -7.40 -16.99 -8.70
N THR A 171 -7.28 -15.67 -8.54
CA THR A 171 -6.73 -14.79 -9.59
C THR A 171 -5.28 -15.15 -9.91
N TYR A 172 -4.48 -15.47 -8.90
CA TYR A 172 -3.10 -15.91 -9.08
C TYR A 172 -3.00 -17.23 -9.87
N ALA A 173 -3.95 -18.17 -9.66
CA ALA A 173 -4.00 -19.41 -10.44
C ALA A 173 -4.34 -19.14 -11.92
N ILE A 174 -5.26 -18.20 -12.20
CA ILE A 174 -5.57 -17.76 -13.56
C ILE A 174 -4.37 -17.08 -14.21
N LEU A 175 -3.66 -16.23 -13.47
CA LEU A 175 -2.46 -15.55 -13.94
C LEU A 175 -1.39 -16.55 -14.40
N LYS A 176 -1.16 -17.61 -13.63
CA LYS A 176 -0.23 -18.69 -14.02
C LYS A 176 -0.62 -19.44 -15.28
N GLN A 177 -1.91 -19.44 -15.64
CA GLN A 177 -2.44 -20.09 -16.83
C GLN A 177 -2.58 -19.14 -18.02
N ALA A 178 -2.24 -17.86 -17.85
CA ALA A 178 -2.34 -16.90 -18.94
C ALA A 178 -1.37 -17.26 -20.07
N VAL A 179 -1.87 -17.17 -21.30
CA VAL A 179 -1.14 -17.61 -22.50
C VAL A 179 0.14 -16.82 -22.72
N GLU A 180 0.13 -15.54 -22.33
CA GLU A 180 1.27 -14.63 -22.47
C GLU A 180 2.49 -15.10 -21.66
N PHE A 181 2.27 -15.79 -20.56
CA PHE A 181 3.35 -16.41 -19.77
C PHE A 181 3.88 -17.70 -20.40
N ASP A 182 3.11 -18.33 -21.31
CA ASP A 182 3.50 -19.58 -21.91
C ASP A 182 4.57 -19.43 -22.98
N HIS A 183 4.69 -18.25 -23.60
CA HIS A 183 5.54 -18.01 -24.77
C HIS A 183 6.82 -17.25 -24.49
N THR A 184 7.06 -16.82 -23.23
CA THR A 184 8.30 -16.13 -22.85
C THR A 184 9.21 -17.05 -22.02
N GLU A 185 10.53 -16.94 -22.21
CA GLU A 185 11.51 -17.67 -21.38
C GLU A 185 11.32 -17.34 -19.88
N ILE A 186 11.00 -16.09 -19.55
CA ILE A 186 10.69 -15.61 -18.19
C ILE A 186 9.44 -16.31 -17.66
N GLY A 187 8.39 -16.45 -18.46
CA GLY A 187 7.18 -17.16 -18.08
C GLY A 187 7.40 -18.64 -17.80
N ALA A 188 8.25 -19.29 -18.60
CA ALA A 188 8.62 -20.69 -18.40
C ALA A 188 9.41 -20.88 -17.09
N GLU A 189 10.34 -19.98 -16.77
CA GLU A 189 11.11 -20.02 -15.53
C GLU A 189 10.22 -19.75 -14.30
N MET A 190 9.34 -18.75 -14.37
CA MET A 190 8.37 -18.46 -13.32
C MET A 190 7.44 -19.65 -13.04
N ARG A 191 6.99 -20.37 -14.09
CA ARG A 191 6.18 -21.58 -13.93
C ARG A 191 6.98 -22.71 -13.29
N ALA A 192 8.23 -22.90 -13.69
CA ALA A 192 9.10 -23.93 -13.12
C ALA A 192 9.34 -23.69 -11.61
N ARG A 193 9.53 -22.44 -11.20
CA ARG A 193 9.66 -22.05 -9.79
C ARG A 193 8.34 -21.99 -9.05
N GLY A 194 7.20 -22.01 -9.76
CA GLY A 194 5.88 -21.92 -9.16
C GLY A 194 5.51 -20.57 -8.53
N VAL A 195 6.30 -19.52 -8.77
CA VAL A 195 6.12 -18.18 -8.18
C VAL A 195 6.16 -17.12 -9.26
N VAL A 196 5.16 -16.25 -9.31
CA VAL A 196 5.19 -15.00 -10.05
C VAL A 196 5.58 -13.91 -9.05
N ALA A 197 6.82 -13.46 -9.10
CA ALA A 197 7.35 -12.52 -8.13
C ALA A 197 7.12 -11.06 -8.55
N MET A 198 7.27 -10.76 -9.85
CA MET A 198 7.06 -9.44 -10.42
C MET A 198 6.32 -9.54 -11.76
N LEU A 199 5.49 -8.57 -12.04
CA LEU A 199 4.76 -8.45 -13.30
C LEU A 199 4.63 -6.96 -13.63
N ASP A 200 5.07 -6.56 -14.83
CA ASP A 200 5.01 -5.17 -15.30
C ASP A 200 5.59 -4.16 -14.27
N GLY A 201 6.75 -4.50 -13.69
CA GLY A 201 7.39 -3.68 -12.66
C GLY A 201 6.75 -3.77 -11.26
N ALA A 202 5.57 -4.36 -11.11
CA ALA A 202 4.88 -4.48 -9.84
C ALA A 202 5.19 -5.81 -9.12
N ALA A 203 5.43 -5.75 -7.82
CA ALA A 203 5.59 -6.94 -6.98
C ALA A 203 4.24 -7.64 -6.78
N VAL A 204 4.18 -8.95 -7.05
CA VAL A 204 2.93 -9.70 -6.91
C VAL A 204 2.77 -10.24 -5.49
N VAL A 205 1.75 -9.76 -4.80
CA VAL A 205 1.41 -10.14 -3.42
C VAL A 205 0.15 -10.99 -3.43
N LYS A 206 0.30 -12.26 -3.03
CA LYS A 206 -0.83 -13.18 -2.90
C LYS A 206 -1.44 -13.10 -1.52
N VAL A 207 -2.71 -12.75 -1.44
CA VAL A 207 -3.46 -12.54 -0.20
C VAL A 207 -4.67 -13.47 -0.16
N PRO A 208 -4.96 -14.14 0.98
CA PRO A 208 -6.17 -14.94 1.12
C PRO A 208 -7.43 -14.12 0.80
N SER A 209 -8.37 -14.73 0.06
CA SER A 209 -9.60 -14.05 -0.35
C SER A 209 -10.46 -13.54 0.82
N ALA A 210 -10.34 -14.15 1.99
CA ALA A 210 -11.04 -13.69 3.19
C ALA A 210 -10.53 -12.34 3.73
N ARG A 211 -9.34 -11.89 3.31
CA ARG A 211 -8.75 -10.61 3.73
C ARG A 211 -8.96 -9.48 2.72
N LEU A 212 -9.39 -9.82 1.49
CA LEU A 212 -9.70 -8.83 0.46
C LEU A 212 -11.22 -8.57 0.44
N PRO A 213 -11.65 -7.28 0.43
CA PRO A 213 -13.06 -6.92 0.38
C PRO A 213 -13.71 -7.23 -0.97
#